data_d79a9161a6d92db7d93f7018fbfd2ca8
#
_entry.id   d79a9161a6d92db7d93f7018fbfd2ca8
#
_cell.length_a   1.000
_cell.length_b   1.000
_cell.length_c   1.000
_cell.angle_alpha   90.00
_cell.angle_beta   90.00
_cell.angle_gamma   90.00
#
_symmetry.space_group_name_H-M   'P 1'
#
loop_
_entity.id
_entity.type
_entity.pdbx_description
1 polymer ?
#
loop_
_entity_poly.entity_id
_entity_poly.type
_entity_poly.pdbx_seq_one_letter_code
_entity_poly.pdbx_strand_id
1 'polypeptide(L)'
;MSKIIGIDLGTTNSCVAVMEGGEAKVIVNAEGMRTTPSVVAFKNGEIVVGESARRQAATNLDTVFSIKRHMGTDYKVHIKSTNKDYTPQEISAMILQNLKATAEAYLGEKVTEAVITVPAYFNDAERQATKDAGKIAGLDVKRIINEPTAAALAYGIDKNAGDKEQKVLVYDLSLIHISEPTRLLSI
;
A
#
# COMPACT_ATOMS: atom_id res chain seq x y z
N MET A 1 20.70 -7.79 -10.06
CA MET A 1 19.25 -7.89 -10.32
C MET A 1 18.59 -6.91 -9.38
N SER A 2 17.69 -6.05 -9.88
CA SER A 2 16.89 -5.17 -9.01
C SER A 2 16.07 -6.03 -8.03
N LYS A 3 16.06 -5.66 -6.76
CA LYS A 3 15.22 -6.36 -5.77
C LYS A 3 13.76 -5.94 -5.96
N ILE A 4 12.87 -6.94 -5.92
CA ILE A 4 11.42 -6.70 -5.93
C ILE A 4 10.97 -6.47 -4.48
N ILE A 5 10.23 -5.40 -4.24
CA ILE A 5 9.62 -5.13 -2.94
C ILE A 5 8.14 -5.54 -2.91
N GLY A 6 7.68 -5.99 -1.75
CA GLY A 6 6.26 -6.19 -1.48
C GLY A 6 5.69 -4.96 -0.77
N ILE A 7 4.58 -4.43 -1.25
CA ILE A 7 3.90 -3.29 -0.65
C ILE A 7 2.46 -3.67 -0.30
N ASP A 8 2.10 -3.47 0.95
CA ASP A 8 0.72 -3.39 1.37
C ASP A 8 0.31 -1.91 1.39
N LEU A 9 -0.48 -1.51 0.39
CA LEU A 9 -1.00 -0.15 0.27
C LEU A 9 -2.36 -0.07 0.97
N GLY A 10 -2.36 0.01 2.30
CA GLY A 10 -3.59 0.02 3.10
C GLY A 10 -4.32 1.37 3.10
N THR A 11 -5.61 1.36 3.47
CA THR A 11 -6.43 2.59 3.58
C THR A 11 -5.93 3.52 4.68
N THR A 12 -5.53 2.96 5.82
CA THR A 12 -5.10 3.71 7.00
C THR A 12 -3.59 3.67 7.17
N ASN A 13 -2.98 2.51 7.03
CA ASN A 13 -1.54 2.29 7.15
C ASN A 13 -1.05 1.44 6.00
N SER A 14 0.16 1.72 5.55
CA SER A 14 0.86 0.94 4.53
C SER A 14 2.15 0.38 5.09
N CYS A 15 2.67 -0.69 4.49
CA CYS A 15 3.98 -1.21 4.83
C CYS A 15 4.72 -1.69 3.58
N VAL A 16 6.05 -1.82 3.72
CA VAL A 16 6.92 -2.34 2.69
C VAL A 16 7.81 -3.46 3.24
N ALA A 17 8.00 -4.49 2.45
CA ALA A 17 8.79 -5.66 2.79
C ALA A 17 9.70 -6.08 1.64
N VAL A 18 10.75 -6.82 1.99
CA VAL A 18 11.70 -7.41 1.05
C VAL A 18 11.97 -8.86 1.42
N MET A 19 12.37 -9.65 0.44
CA MET A 19 12.86 -11.02 0.69
C MET A 19 14.36 -10.97 1.03
N GLU A 20 14.73 -11.46 2.22
CA GLU A 20 16.11 -11.63 2.66
C GLU A 20 16.30 -13.04 3.21
N GLY A 21 17.33 -13.75 2.72
CA GLY A 21 17.62 -15.11 3.20
C GLY A 21 16.49 -16.12 2.99
N GLY A 22 15.58 -15.87 2.05
CA GLY A 22 14.40 -16.72 1.82
C GLY A 22 13.19 -16.39 2.71
N GLU A 23 13.29 -15.38 3.56
CA GLU A 23 12.21 -14.92 4.43
C GLU A 23 11.74 -13.51 4.08
N ALA A 24 10.44 -13.26 4.26
CA ALA A 24 9.88 -11.91 4.10
C ALA A 24 10.18 -11.06 5.33
N LYS A 25 10.80 -9.90 5.12
CA LYS A 25 11.15 -8.96 6.17
C LYS A 25 10.49 -7.61 5.94
N VAL A 26 9.64 -7.19 6.88
CA VAL A 26 9.04 -5.84 6.86
C VAL A 26 10.12 -4.82 7.22
N ILE A 27 10.25 -3.80 6.38
CA ILE A 27 11.23 -2.73 6.54
C ILE A 27 10.69 -1.68 7.51
N VAL A 28 11.55 -1.27 8.43
CA VAL A 28 11.24 -0.20 9.40
C VAL A 28 11.46 1.15 8.71
N ASN A 29 10.50 2.06 8.86
CA ASN A 29 10.60 3.42 8.30
C ASN A 29 11.53 4.33 9.13
N ALA A 30 11.73 5.56 8.68
CA ALA A 30 12.61 6.54 9.34
C ALA A 30 12.18 6.89 10.77
N GLU A 31 10.90 6.71 11.12
CA GLU A 31 10.36 6.91 12.46
C GLU A 31 10.47 5.66 13.36
N GLY A 32 11.13 4.60 12.90
CA GLY A 32 11.29 3.36 13.66
C GLY A 32 10.07 2.44 13.65
N MET A 33 9.09 2.69 12.80
CA MET A 33 7.82 1.94 12.74
C MET A 33 7.81 0.98 11.55
N ARG A 34 7.14 -0.17 11.71
CA ARG A 34 6.94 -1.15 10.62
C ARG A 34 5.82 -0.79 9.66
N THR A 35 5.00 0.19 10.03
CA THR A 35 3.91 0.70 9.20
C THR A 35 4.05 2.21 9.05
N THR A 36 3.62 2.73 7.91
CA THR A 36 3.58 4.16 7.60
C THR A 36 2.11 4.56 7.42
N PRO A 37 1.60 5.57 8.14
CA PRO A 37 0.24 6.06 7.90
C PRO A 37 0.03 6.45 6.44
N SER A 38 -1.07 6.01 5.85
CA SER A 38 -1.46 6.34 4.47
C SER A 38 -2.05 7.75 4.40
N VAL A 39 -1.26 8.73 4.84
CA VAL A 39 -1.62 10.13 4.98
C VAL A 39 -0.63 10.99 4.22
N VAL A 40 -1.16 11.95 3.44
CA VAL A 40 -0.35 12.90 2.66
C VAL A 40 -0.76 14.31 3.06
N ALA A 41 0.19 15.18 3.35
CA ALA A 41 -0.05 16.57 3.65
C ALA A 41 0.79 17.48 2.74
N PHE A 42 0.21 18.61 2.35
CA PHE A 42 0.85 19.64 1.54
C PHE A 42 1.11 20.85 2.43
N LYS A 43 2.37 21.25 2.54
CA LYS A 43 2.76 22.38 3.39
C LYS A 43 3.90 23.15 2.76
N ASN A 44 3.70 24.46 2.54
CA ASN A 44 4.73 25.37 2.00
C ASN A 44 5.39 24.88 0.69
N GLY A 45 4.61 24.21 -0.18
CA GLY A 45 5.12 23.64 -1.43
C GLY A 45 5.81 22.28 -1.29
N GLU A 46 5.92 21.75 -0.08
CA GLU A 46 6.46 20.42 0.20
C GLU A 46 5.34 19.39 0.38
N ILE A 47 5.61 18.16 0.00
CA ILE A 47 4.74 17.00 0.22
C ILE A 47 5.33 16.18 1.37
N VAL A 48 4.52 15.96 2.40
CA VAL A 48 4.88 15.17 3.57
C VAL A 48 3.98 13.95 3.63
N VAL A 49 4.55 12.78 3.93
CA VAL A 49 3.82 11.49 3.98
C VAL A 49 4.04 10.82 5.32
N GLY A 50 3.07 10.06 5.77
CA GLY A 50 3.18 9.21 6.95
C GLY A 50 2.85 9.92 8.25
N GLU A 51 3.59 9.62 9.30
CA GLU A 51 3.32 10.11 10.65
C GLU A 51 3.45 11.64 10.75
N SER A 52 4.43 12.21 10.06
CA SER A 52 4.63 13.67 10.02
C SER A 52 3.45 14.39 9.36
N ALA A 53 2.82 13.79 8.34
CA ALA A 53 1.58 14.29 7.74
C ALA A 53 0.40 14.16 8.71
N ARG A 54 0.27 13.01 9.38
CA ARG A 54 -0.82 12.73 10.32
C ARG A 54 -0.83 13.70 11.50
N ARG A 55 0.34 14.02 12.06
CA ARG A 55 0.47 14.93 13.22
C ARG A 55 0.00 16.35 12.93
N GLN A 56 0.13 16.83 11.72
CA GLN A 56 -0.29 18.19 11.36
C GLN A 56 -1.74 18.29 10.88
N ALA A 57 -2.47 17.20 10.81
CA ALA A 57 -3.83 17.17 10.27
C ALA A 57 -4.81 18.09 10.99
N ALA A 58 -4.65 18.28 12.30
CA ALA A 58 -5.52 19.17 13.07
C ALA A 58 -5.39 20.65 12.67
N THR A 59 -4.25 21.04 12.11
CA THR A 59 -3.93 22.43 11.76
C THR A 59 -3.74 22.67 10.28
N ASN A 60 -3.54 21.60 9.50
CA ASN A 60 -3.31 21.67 8.05
C ASN A 60 -4.49 21.01 7.30
N LEU A 61 -5.35 21.85 6.73
CA LEU A 61 -6.52 21.41 5.97
C LEU A 61 -6.16 20.73 4.64
N ASP A 62 -4.94 20.94 4.13
CA ASP A 62 -4.41 20.26 2.95
C ASP A 62 -3.77 18.90 3.33
N THR A 63 -4.43 18.17 4.23
CA THR A 63 -4.05 16.82 4.64
C THR A 63 -5.08 15.80 4.16
N VAL A 64 -4.61 14.82 3.40
CA VAL A 64 -5.44 13.81 2.72
C VAL A 64 -5.33 12.47 3.43
N PHE A 65 -6.49 11.90 3.76
CA PHE A 65 -6.65 10.59 4.40
C PHE A 65 -7.44 9.63 3.53
N SER A 66 -7.27 8.35 3.74
CA SER A 66 -8.14 7.28 3.20
C SER A 66 -8.38 7.35 1.69
N ILE A 67 -7.43 7.87 0.93
CA ILE A 67 -7.57 8.09 -0.52
C ILE A 67 -7.85 6.79 -1.29
N LYS A 68 -7.42 5.65 -0.77
CA LYS A 68 -7.64 4.32 -1.36
C LYS A 68 -9.12 4.03 -1.62
N ARG A 69 -10.04 4.60 -0.84
CA ARG A 69 -11.50 4.45 -1.01
C ARG A 69 -12.04 5.05 -2.31
N HIS A 70 -11.27 5.91 -2.95
CA HIS A 70 -11.63 6.60 -4.17
C HIS A 70 -10.86 6.07 -5.39
N MET A 71 -10.08 4.98 -5.24
CA MET A 71 -9.36 4.39 -6.36
C MET A 71 -10.33 3.94 -7.46
N GLY A 72 -9.94 4.19 -8.72
CA GLY A 72 -10.75 3.81 -9.87
C GLY A 72 -11.99 4.69 -10.12
N THR A 73 -12.15 5.80 -9.39
CA THR A 73 -13.24 6.77 -9.56
C THR A 73 -12.74 8.10 -10.13
N ASP A 74 -13.65 8.97 -10.53
CA ASP A 74 -13.36 10.34 -11.01
C ASP A 74 -13.14 11.35 -9.86
N TYR A 75 -13.03 10.86 -8.63
CA TYR A 75 -12.79 11.70 -7.47
C TYR A 75 -11.50 12.49 -7.62
N LYS A 76 -11.54 13.75 -7.19
CA LYS A 76 -10.36 14.62 -7.10
C LYS A 76 -10.36 15.32 -5.75
N VAL A 77 -9.19 15.44 -5.16
CA VAL A 77 -8.98 16.25 -3.96
C VAL A 77 -8.35 17.57 -4.36
N HIS A 78 -9.00 18.66 -4.00
CA HIS A 78 -8.47 20.01 -4.24
C HIS A 78 -7.54 20.41 -3.10
N ILE A 79 -6.29 20.72 -3.42
CA ILE A 79 -5.28 21.18 -2.45
C ILE A 79 -5.16 22.70 -2.57
N LYS A 80 -5.63 23.41 -1.54
CA LYS A 80 -5.72 24.87 -1.54
C LYS A 80 -4.35 25.54 -1.63
N SER A 81 -3.36 25.04 -0.91
CA SER A 81 -2.00 25.62 -0.88
C SER A 81 -1.29 25.59 -2.24
N THR A 82 -1.62 24.64 -3.10
CA THR A 82 -1.06 24.50 -4.46
C THR A 82 -2.02 24.94 -5.55
N ASN A 83 -3.30 25.20 -5.21
CA ASN A 83 -4.41 25.45 -6.12
C ASN A 83 -4.49 24.39 -7.23
N LYS A 84 -4.34 23.13 -6.85
CA LYS A 84 -4.30 21.98 -7.79
C LYS A 84 -5.21 20.86 -7.31
N ASP A 85 -5.86 20.19 -8.27
CA ASP A 85 -6.60 18.97 -8.05
C ASP A 85 -5.70 17.75 -8.25
N TYR A 86 -5.79 16.80 -7.34
CA TYR A 86 -5.06 15.53 -7.39
C TYR A 86 -6.03 14.35 -7.48
N THR A 87 -5.71 13.41 -8.34
CA THR A 87 -6.43 12.13 -8.45
C THR A 87 -6.03 11.17 -7.31
N PRO A 88 -6.85 10.15 -7.01
CA PRO A 88 -6.49 9.12 -6.04
C PRO A 88 -5.17 8.42 -6.38
N GLN A 89 -4.89 8.22 -7.67
CA GLN A 89 -3.65 7.61 -8.14
C GLN A 89 -2.43 8.48 -7.83
N GLU A 90 -2.52 9.81 -8.03
CA GLU A 90 -1.43 10.73 -7.72
C GLU A 90 -1.13 10.78 -6.22
N ILE A 91 -2.16 10.86 -5.36
CA ILE A 91 -1.99 10.84 -3.90
C ILE A 91 -1.42 9.49 -3.44
N SER A 92 -1.93 8.38 -3.97
CA SER A 92 -1.41 7.04 -3.65
C SER A 92 0.03 6.87 -4.12
N ALA A 93 0.40 7.47 -5.24
CA ALA A 93 1.77 7.46 -5.74
C ALA A 93 2.76 8.15 -4.78
N MET A 94 2.33 9.23 -4.09
CA MET A 94 3.16 9.89 -3.08
C MET A 94 3.46 8.96 -1.90
N ILE A 95 2.46 8.16 -1.47
CA ILE A 95 2.64 7.14 -0.43
C ILE A 95 3.61 6.06 -0.92
N LEU A 96 3.42 5.57 -2.15
CA LEU A 96 4.30 4.57 -2.76
C LEU A 96 5.73 5.06 -2.93
N GLN A 97 5.93 6.34 -3.28
CA GLN A 97 7.27 6.97 -3.36
C GLN A 97 7.96 6.99 -1.99
N ASN A 98 7.22 7.30 -0.92
CA ASN A 98 7.76 7.25 0.44
C ASN A 98 8.18 5.84 0.85
N LEU A 99 7.34 4.83 0.58
CA LEU A 99 7.65 3.43 0.85
C LEU A 99 8.84 2.93 0.01
N LYS A 100 8.91 3.34 -1.26
CA LYS A 100 10.06 3.07 -2.14
C LYS A 100 11.35 3.68 -1.56
N ALA A 101 11.33 4.94 -1.16
CA ALA A 101 12.48 5.61 -0.55
C ALA A 101 12.91 4.91 0.75
N THR A 102 11.95 4.46 1.57
CA THR A 102 12.22 3.65 2.77
C THR A 102 12.94 2.34 2.40
N ALA A 103 12.48 1.66 1.35
CA ALA A 103 13.11 0.42 0.89
C ALA A 103 14.52 0.67 0.32
N GLU A 104 14.70 1.72 -0.48
CA GLU A 104 15.99 2.09 -1.05
C GLU A 104 17.00 2.48 0.03
N ALA A 105 16.58 3.21 1.07
CA ALA A 105 17.42 3.56 2.21
C ALA A 105 17.88 2.32 2.99
N TYR A 106 16.97 1.34 3.17
CA TYR A 106 17.28 0.08 3.83
C TYR A 106 18.23 -0.81 3.01
N LEU A 107 17.97 -0.92 1.70
CA LEU A 107 18.71 -1.82 0.81
C LEU A 107 20.05 -1.23 0.34
N GLY A 108 20.22 0.09 0.38
CA GLY A 108 21.39 0.78 -0.17
C GLY A 108 21.45 0.78 -1.71
N GLU A 109 20.36 0.42 -2.37
CA GLU A 109 20.28 0.35 -3.84
C GLU A 109 18.91 0.84 -4.34
N LYS A 110 18.84 1.20 -5.63
CA LYS A 110 17.58 1.62 -6.27
C LYS A 110 16.61 0.46 -6.42
N VAL A 111 15.33 0.74 -6.16
CA VAL A 111 14.21 -0.19 -6.32
C VAL A 111 13.35 0.28 -7.48
N THR A 112 13.10 -0.61 -8.44
CA THR A 112 12.31 -0.32 -9.63
C THR A 112 11.10 -1.23 -9.77
N GLU A 113 11.01 -2.32 -9.01
CA GLU A 113 9.98 -3.34 -9.17
C GLU A 113 9.22 -3.58 -7.86
N ALA A 114 7.91 -3.78 -7.96
CA ALA A 114 7.08 -4.04 -6.80
C ALA A 114 5.96 -5.04 -7.08
N VAL A 115 5.51 -5.71 -6.01
CA VAL A 115 4.22 -6.39 -5.91
C VAL A 115 3.38 -5.59 -4.92
N ILE A 116 2.14 -5.26 -5.29
CA ILE A 116 1.26 -4.42 -4.45
C ILE A 116 -0.01 -5.21 -4.13
N THR A 117 -0.48 -5.13 -2.88
CA THR A 117 -1.74 -5.75 -2.47
C THR A 117 -2.94 -4.83 -2.66
N VAL A 118 -4.10 -5.44 -2.94
CA VAL A 118 -5.40 -4.77 -3.03
C VAL A 118 -6.46 -5.60 -2.34
N PRO A 119 -7.56 -5.00 -1.88
CA PRO A 119 -8.72 -5.73 -1.39
C PRO A 119 -9.24 -6.72 -2.43
N ALA A 120 -9.75 -7.86 -1.96
CA ALA A 120 -10.28 -8.89 -2.87
C ALA A 120 -11.49 -8.40 -3.70
N TYR A 121 -12.27 -7.46 -3.16
CA TYR A 121 -13.44 -6.88 -3.83
C TYR A 121 -13.11 -5.80 -4.88
N PHE A 122 -11.84 -5.36 -4.99
CA PHE A 122 -11.46 -4.38 -6.01
C PHE A 122 -11.77 -4.91 -7.41
N ASN A 123 -12.47 -4.09 -8.19
CA ASN A 123 -12.74 -4.34 -9.61
C ASN A 123 -11.50 -4.01 -10.48
N ASP A 124 -11.62 -4.26 -11.78
CA ASP A 124 -10.51 -4.04 -12.72
C ASP A 124 -10.07 -2.59 -12.80
N ALA A 125 -11.00 -1.62 -12.70
CA ALA A 125 -10.67 -0.19 -12.72
C ALA A 125 -9.86 0.22 -11.49
N GLU A 126 -10.22 -0.26 -10.29
CA GLU A 126 -9.51 0.00 -9.04
C GLU A 126 -8.12 -0.67 -9.03
N ARG A 127 -8.01 -1.88 -9.59
CA ARG A 127 -6.73 -2.59 -9.76
C ARG A 127 -5.82 -1.87 -10.76
N GLN A 128 -6.37 -1.40 -11.87
CA GLN A 128 -5.62 -0.63 -12.86
C GLN A 128 -5.15 0.71 -12.25
N ALA A 129 -6.02 1.42 -11.55
CA ALA A 129 -5.66 2.65 -10.85
C ALA A 129 -4.51 2.44 -9.83
N THR A 130 -4.48 1.28 -9.15
CA THR A 130 -3.38 0.92 -8.24
C THR A 130 -2.07 0.69 -9.02
N LYS A 131 -2.11 0.04 -10.19
CA LYS A 131 -0.95 -0.08 -11.07
C LYS A 131 -0.45 1.27 -11.57
N ASP A 132 -1.37 2.14 -11.96
CA ASP A 132 -1.04 3.48 -12.45
C ASP A 132 -0.39 4.32 -11.34
N ALA A 133 -0.86 4.22 -10.09
CA ALA A 133 -0.21 4.84 -8.94
C ALA A 133 1.23 4.34 -8.76
N GLY A 134 1.45 3.03 -8.90
CA GLY A 134 2.80 2.44 -8.88
C GLY A 134 3.70 2.99 -9.99
N LYS A 135 3.17 3.10 -11.21
CA LYS A 135 3.90 3.66 -12.35
C LYS A 135 4.25 5.15 -12.14
N ILE A 136 3.33 5.95 -11.61
CA ILE A 136 3.58 7.35 -11.24
C ILE A 136 4.69 7.44 -10.17
N ALA A 137 4.72 6.49 -9.22
CA ALA A 137 5.76 6.39 -8.21
C ALA A 137 7.13 5.90 -8.75
N GLY A 138 7.22 5.57 -10.03
CA GLY A 138 8.43 5.04 -10.66
C GLY A 138 8.71 3.58 -10.29
N LEU A 139 7.64 2.79 -10.11
CA LEU A 139 7.68 1.35 -9.87
C LEU A 139 7.04 0.59 -11.04
N ASP A 140 7.73 -0.43 -11.53
CA ASP A 140 7.14 -1.46 -12.38
C ASP A 140 6.39 -2.46 -11.52
N VAL A 141 5.06 -2.38 -11.53
CA VAL A 141 4.20 -3.24 -10.72
C VAL A 141 4.04 -4.60 -11.41
N LYS A 142 4.85 -5.56 -10.98
CA LYS A 142 4.87 -6.92 -11.56
C LYS A 142 3.58 -7.69 -11.32
N ARG A 143 3.00 -7.53 -10.13
CA ARG A 143 1.72 -8.18 -9.78
C ARG A 143 0.90 -7.32 -8.83
N ILE A 144 -0.42 -7.44 -8.98
CA ILE A 144 -1.41 -7.07 -7.98
C ILE A 144 -1.91 -8.37 -7.35
N ILE A 145 -1.87 -8.45 -6.02
CA ILE A 145 -2.30 -9.64 -5.24
C ILE A 145 -3.42 -9.21 -4.29
N ASN A 146 -4.39 -10.09 -4.07
CA ASN A 146 -5.43 -9.81 -3.07
C ASN A 146 -4.84 -9.85 -1.65
N GLU A 147 -5.22 -8.90 -0.80
CA GLU A 147 -4.80 -8.82 0.60
C GLU A 147 -5.00 -10.13 1.36
N PRO A 148 -6.18 -10.78 1.30
CA PRO A 148 -6.37 -12.06 1.99
C PRO A 148 -5.48 -13.18 1.42
N THR A 149 -5.20 -13.18 0.12
CA THR A 149 -4.28 -14.14 -0.49
C THR A 149 -2.85 -13.92 0.01
N ALA A 150 -2.41 -12.66 0.10
CA ALA A 150 -1.09 -12.33 0.64
C ALA A 150 -0.95 -12.73 2.12
N ALA A 151 -1.99 -12.50 2.92
CA ALA A 151 -2.03 -12.91 4.33
C ALA A 151 -1.96 -14.45 4.48
N ALA A 152 -2.69 -15.19 3.65
CA ALA A 152 -2.66 -16.65 3.63
C ALA A 152 -1.26 -17.18 3.27
N LEU A 153 -0.61 -16.61 2.25
CA LEU A 153 0.77 -16.97 1.88
C LEU A 153 1.77 -16.63 2.99
N ALA A 154 1.63 -15.47 3.62
CA ALA A 154 2.49 -15.07 4.74
C ALA A 154 2.36 -15.99 5.95
N TYR A 155 1.19 -16.58 6.19
CA TYR A 155 0.97 -17.59 7.21
C TYR A 155 1.66 -18.93 6.89
N GLY A 156 2.12 -19.13 5.67
CA GLY A 156 2.89 -20.30 5.26
C GLY A 156 2.04 -21.48 4.81
N ILE A 157 0.87 -21.22 4.26
CA ILE A 157 -0.04 -22.26 3.74
C ILE A 157 0.64 -23.10 2.65
N ASP A 158 1.42 -22.45 1.79
CA ASP A 158 2.20 -23.09 0.72
C ASP A 158 3.31 -24.02 1.26
N LYS A 159 3.85 -23.71 2.45
CA LYS A 159 4.94 -24.48 3.10
C LYS A 159 4.42 -25.69 3.88
N ASN A 160 3.17 -25.64 4.32
CA ASN A 160 2.55 -26.67 5.16
C ASN A 160 1.57 -27.57 4.39
N ALA A 161 1.34 -27.30 3.15
CA ALA A 161 0.51 -28.13 2.28
C ALA A 161 1.30 -29.38 1.83
N GLY A 162 1.23 -30.44 2.66
CA GLY A 162 1.34 -31.77 2.10
C GLY A 162 0.16 -31.98 1.11
N ASP A 163 0.10 -33.09 0.39
CA ASP A 163 -0.96 -33.42 -0.62
C ASP A 163 -2.43 -33.37 -0.12
N LYS A 164 -2.72 -32.59 0.92
CA LYS A 164 -4.05 -32.43 1.50
C LYS A 164 -4.60 -31.04 1.20
N GLU A 165 -5.78 -31.01 0.58
CA GLU A 165 -6.57 -29.79 0.42
C GLU A 165 -6.80 -29.12 1.79
N GLN A 166 -6.39 -27.84 1.92
CA GLN A 166 -6.59 -27.04 3.12
C GLN A 166 -7.57 -25.91 2.83
N LYS A 167 -8.57 -25.76 3.72
CA LYS A 167 -9.49 -24.60 3.68
C LYS A 167 -9.01 -23.57 4.68
N VAL A 168 -8.75 -22.35 4.22
CA VAL A 168 -8.26 -21.26 5.05
C VAL A 168 -9.25 -20.11 5.05
N LEU A 169 -9.61 -19.63 6.23
CA LEU A 169 -10.39 -18.42 6.44
C LEU A 169 -9.45 -17.30 6.86
N VAL A 170 -9.38 -16.24 6.05
CA VAL A 170 -8.73 -14.98 6.43
C VAL A 170 -9.80 -14.01 6.90
N TYR A 171 -9.69 -13.58 8.15
CA TYR A 171 -10.61 -12.63 8.77
C TYR A 171 -9.90 -11.29 8.90
N ASP A 172 -10.31 -10.31 8.09
CA ASP A 172 -9.76 -8.96 8.07
C ASP A 172 -10.85 -7.95 8.45
N LEU A 173 -10.66 -7.26 9.58
CA LEU A 173 -11.54 -6.21 10.08
C LEU A 173 -10.94 -4.85 9.79
N SER A 174 -11.53 -4.15 8.83
CA SER A 174 -11.28 -2.72 8.67
C SER A 174 -11.98 -1.92 9.77
N LEU A 175 -11.29 -0.93 10.33
CA LEU A 175 -11.76 -0.10 11.46
C LEU A 175 -13.10 0.64 11.23
N ILE A 176 -13.67 0.63 10.03
CA ILE A 176 -14.84 1.44 9.68
C ILE A 176 -15.95 0.64 8.97
N HIS A 177 -15.63 -0.49 8.36
CA HIS A 177 -16.61 -1.35 7.68
C HIS A 177 -16.32 -2.81 8.01
N ILE A 178 -17.35 -3.53 8.42
CA ILE A 178 -17.33 -4.99 8.37
C ILE A 178 -17.29 -5.32 6.88
N SER A 179 -16.11 -5.69 6.38
CA SER A 179 -16.03 -6.31 5.07
C SER A 179 -16.79 -7.62 5.14
N GLU A 180 -17.67 -7.87 4.18
CA GLU A 180 -18.36 -9.16 4.09
C GLU A 180 -17.36 -10.31 4.17
N PRO A 181 -17.75 -11.46 4.74
CA PRO A 181 -16.84 -12.59 4.91
C PRO A 181 -16.19 -12.94 3.58
N THR A 182 -14.89 -12.81 3.53
CA THR A 182 -14.10 -13.11 2.35
C THR A 182 -14.37 -14.55 1.93
N ARG A 183 -14.72 -14.77 0.66
CA ARG A 183 -14.96 -16.09 0.09
C ARG A 183 -13.90 -17.07 0.55
N LEU A 184 -14.34 -18.24 0.98
CA LEU A 184 -13.47 -19.39 1.14
C LEU A 184 -12.69 -19.60 -0.16
N LEU A 185 -11.39 -19.36 -0.12
CA LEU A 185 -10.51 -19.72 -1.22
C LEU A 185 -10.25 -21.22 -1.10
N SER A 186 -10.80 -22.00 -2.01
CA SER A 186 -10.30 -23.34 -2.29
C SER A 186 -9.06 -23.17 -3.16
N ILE A 187 -7.92 -23.57 -2.64
CA ILE A 187 -6.67 -23.75 -3.38
C ILE A 187 -6.58 -25.20 -3.81
#